data_5c55db1e7f3a853a2d8f26edf85eb6d8
#
_entry.id   5c55db1e7f3a853a2d8f26edf85eb6d8
#
_cell.length_a   1.000
_cell.length_b   1.000
_cell.length_c   1.000
_cell.angle_alpha   90.00
_cell.angle_beta   90.00
_cell.angle_gamma   90.00
#
_symmetry.space_group_name_H-M   'P 1'
#
loop_
_entity.id
_entity.type
_entity.pdbx_description
1 polymer ?
#
loop_
_entity_poly.entity_id
_entity_poly.type
_entity_poly.pdbx_seq_one_letter_code
_entity_poly.pdbx_strand_id
1 'polypeptide(L)'
;MTDARTRPDAEVRPITAAALQQRLQQVLQPTMLEVVDESGLHAGHAGANGTGYGTHFRVRIGSPLFEGRPRVARHRLVYDALQDFMAQGVHALAIETV
;
A
#
# COMPACT_ATOMS: atom_id res chain seq x y z
N MET A 1 -26.67 -12.91 -8.35
CA MET A 1 -26.08 -12.70 -8.43
C MET A 1 -25.20 -12.47 -8.92
N THR A 2 -25.01 -12.30 -9.19
CA THR A 2 -24.17 -12.14 -9.65
C THR A 2 -23.22 -11.73 -9.36
N ASP A 3 -23.04 -11.72 -9.35
CA ASP A 3 -22.29 -11.29 -8.90
C ASP A 3 -21.04 -10.80 -9.19
N ALA A 4 -20.76 -9.83 -8.60
CA ALA A 4 -19.52 -9.10 -8.77
C ALA A 4 -18.33 -10.00 -8.73
N ARG A 5 -18.41 -10.98 -7.93
CA ARG A 5 -17.31 -11.93 -7.78
C ARG A 5 -17.02 -12.71 -9.03
N THR A 6 -17.95 -12.69 -9.95
CA THR A 6 -17.75 -13.41 -11.21
C THR A 6 -17.21 -12.50 -12.30
N ARG A 7 -16.97 -11.24 -11.99
CA ARG A 7 -16.48 -10.29 -12.97
C ARG A 7 -14.96 -10.29 -12.97
N PRO A 8 -14.34 -10.55 -14.12
CA PRO A 8 -12.87 -10.55 -14.17
C PRO A 8 -12.25 -9.23 -13.81
N ASP A 9 -12.91 -8.12 -14.12
CA ASP A 9 -12.33 -6.81 -13.83
C ASP A 9 -12.16 -6.55 -12.35
N ALA A 10 -12.95 -7.22 -11.51
CA ALA A 10 -12.78 -7.08 -10.06
C ALA A 10 -11.45 -7.65 -9.60
N GLU A 11 -10.92 -8.61 -10.35
CA GLU A 11 -9.69 -9.28 -9.98
C GLU A 11 -8.44 -8.59 -10.52
N VAL A 12 -8.63 -7.76 -11.55
CA VAL A 12 -7.51 -7.05 -12.17
C VAL A 12 -7.58 -5.57 -11.90
N ARG A 13 -8.40 -5.18 -10.94
CA ARG A 13 -8.53 -3.79 -10.55
C ARG A 13 -7.20 -3.29 -10.03
N PRO A 14 -6.76 -2.13 -10.47
CA PRO A 14 -5.49 -1.60 -9.98
C PRO A 14 -5.57 -1.28 -8.50
N ILE A 15 -4.43 -1.41 -7.84
CA ILE A 15 -4.29 -1.05 -6.43
C ILE A 15 -4.16 0.46 -6.36
N THR A 16 -4.92 1.09 -5.46
CA THR A 16 -4.92 2.54 -5.34
C THR A 16 -4.38 2.97 -4.00
N ALA A 17 -3.92 4.23 -3.93
CA ALA A 17 -3.49 4.81 -2.68
C ALA A 17 -4.62 4.78 -1.65
N ALA A 18 -5.85 4.99 -2.10
CA ALA A 18 -7.00 4.96 -1.20
C ALA A 18 -7.19 3.60 -0.57
N ALA A 19 -6.97 2.53 -1.33
CA ALA A 19 -7.10 1.18 -0.81
C ALA A 19 -6.07 0.89 0.27
N LEU A 20 -4.82 1.30 0.03
CA LEU A 20 -3.76 1.14 1.02
C LEU A 20 -4.05 1.96 2.27
N GLN A 21 -4.52 3.20 2.06
CA GLN A 21 -4.85 4.09 3.16
C GLN A 21 -5.94 3.49 4.03
N GLN A 22 -6.97 2.95 3.42
CA GLN A 22 -8.07 2.35 4.16
C GLN A 22 -7.59 1.15 4.99
N ARG A 23 -6.76 0.30 4.39
CA ARG A 23 -6.22 -0.85 5.11
C ARG A 23 -5.37 -0.42 6.30
N LEU A 24 -4.52 0.57 6.11
CA LEU A 24 -3.66 1.04 7.18
C LEU A 24 -4.47 1.66 8.31
N GLN A 25 -5.54 2.37 7.97
CA GLN A 25 -6.41 2.93 9.00
C GLN A 25 -7.09 1.86 9.83
N GLN A 26 -7.48 0.77 9.19
CA GLN A 26 -8.16 -0.31 9.89
C GLN A 26 -7.22 -1.09 10.80
N VAL A 27 -6.00 -1.33 10.34
CA VAL A 27 -5.08 -2.22 11.04
C VAL A 27 -4.24 -1.47 12.07
N LEU A 28 -3.72 -0.30 11.71
CA LEU A 28 -2.74 0.40 12.55
C LEU A 28 -3.31 1.61 13.26
N GLN A 29 -4.52 2.03 12.91
CA GLN A 29 -5.22 3.14 13.56
C GLN A 29 -4.33 4.37 13.72
N PRO A 30 -3.78 4.87 12.61
CA PRO A 30 -2.80 5.94 12.67
C PRO A 30 -3.41 7.27 13.11
N THR A 31 -2.59 8.08 13.76
CA THR A 31 -2.94 9.46 14.06
C THR A 31 -2.54 10.38 12.91
N MET A 32 -1.64 9.92 12.05
CA MET A 32 -1.22 10.64 10.86
C MET A 32 -0.97 9.62 9.77
N LEU A 33 -1.51 9.90 8.57
CA LEU A 33 -1.36 8.96 7.47
C LEU A 33 -1.40 9.70 6.15
N GLU A 34 -0.40 9.44 5.32
CA GLU A 34 -0.33 9.95 3.96
C GLU A 34 0.16 8.84 3.05
N VAL A 35 -0.59 8.55 2.00
CA VAL A 35 -0.22 7.53 1.02
C VAL A 35 -0.22 8.18 -0.36
N VAL A 36 0.91 8.06 -1.06
CA VAL A 36 1.09 8.66 -2.37
C VAL A 36 1.48 7.56 -3.35
N ASP A 37 0.79 7.52 -4.49
CA ASP A 37 1.13 6.61 -5.57
C ASP A 37 2.23 7.28 -6.41
N GLU A 38 3.42 6.72 -6.35
CA GLU A 38 4.58 7.24 -7.07
C GLU A 38 4.90 6.41 -8.31
N SER A 39 3.99 5.56 -8.73
CA SER A 39 4.24 4.67 -9.86
C SER A 39 4.60 5.43 -11.14
N GLY A 40 4.03 6.60 -11.32
CA GLY A 40 4.32 7.43 -12.49
C GLY A 40 5.77 7.83 -12.61
N LEU A 41 6.48 7.92 -11.47
CA LEU A 41 7.90 8.26 -11.47
C LEU A 41 8.76 7.10 -11.95
N HIS A 42 8.20 5.91 -11.99
CA HIS A 42 8.91 4.69 -12.33
C HIS A 42 8.42 4.06 -13.63
N ALA A 43 7.55 4.74 -14.34
CA ALA A 43 7.00 4.20 -15.59
C ALA A 43 8.16 3.90 -16.56
N GLY A 44 8.15 2.71 -17.12
CA GLY A 44 9.20 2.28 -18.02
C GLY A 44 10.41 1.65 -17.34
N HIS A 45 10.48 1.71 -16.03
CA HIS A 45 11.56 1.08 -15.27
C HIS A 45 11.20 -0.35 -14.91
N ALA A 46 12.20 -1.12 -14.51
CA ALA A 46 11.97 -2.47 -14.03
C ALA A 46 11.00 -2.43 -12.85
N GLY A 47 10.00 -3.31 -12.86
CA GLY A 47 9.00 -3.35 -11.81
C GLY A 47 7.75 -2.54 -12.12
N ALA A 48 7.81 -1.65 -13.11
CA ALA A 48 6.62 -0.93 -13.53
C ALA A 48 5.73 -1.87 -14.35
N ASN A 49 4.42 -1.70 -14.22
CA ASN A 49 3.47 -2.55 -14.93
C ASN A 49 2.93 -1.90 -16.21
N GLY A 50 3.50 -0.77 -16.62
CA GLY A 50 3.10 -0.10 -17.83
C GLY A 50 1.89 0.81 -17.70
N THR A 51 1.24 0.84 -16.55
CA THR A 51 0.06 1.67 -16.35
C THR A 51 0.37 3.03 -15.75
N GLY A 52 1.50 3.15 -15.06
CA GLY A 52 1.85 4.38 -14.38
C GLY A 52 1.21 4.54 -13.02
N TYR A 53 0.56 3.50 -12.51
CA TYR A 53 -0.01 3.55 -11.17
C TYR A 53 -0.10 2.15 -10.57
N GLY A 54 -0.25 2.12 -9.26
CA GLY A 54 -0.54 0.88 -8.55
C GLY A 54 0.66 0.01 -8.24
N THR A 55 1.89 0.45 -8.51
CA THR A 55 3.06 -0.39 -8.32
C THR A 55 4.05 0.14 -7.29
N HIS A 56 4.14 1.44 -7.11
CA HIS A 56 5.11 2.07 -6.22
C HIS A 56 4.40 3.09 -5.36
N PHE A 57 4.49 2.93 -4.05
CA PHE A 57 3.81 3.81 -3.11
C PHE A 57 4.77 4.35 -2.06
N ARG A 58 4.48 5.55 -1.60
CA ARG A 58 5.15 6.15 -0.44
C ARG A 58 4.12 6.30 0.68
N VAL A 59 4.48 5.82 1.86
CA VAL A 59 3.60 5.89 3.03
C VAL A 59 4.31 6.66 4.13
N ARG A 60 3.67 7.72 4.61
CA ARG A 60 4.08 8.42 5.83
C ARG A 60 3.02 8.14 6.87
N ILE A 61 3.42 7.60 8.02
CA ILE A 61 2.45 7.11 8.98
C ILE A 61 2.96 7.27 10.40
N GLY A 62 2.07 7.73 11.28
CA GLY A 62 2.30 7.76 12.70
C GLY A 62 1.18 7.03 13.40
N SER A 63 1.51 6.14 14.33
CA SER A 63 0.53 5.32 15.03
C SER A 63 0.96 5.11 16.47
N PRO A 64 -0.01 5.10 17.41
CA PRO A 64 0.31 4.73 18.79
C PRO A 64 0.94 3.35 18.90
N LEU A 65 0.67 2.47 17.94
CA LEU A 65 1.23 1.13 17.96
C LEU A 65 2.74 1.13 17.72
N PHE A 66 3.29 2.24 17.24
CA PHE A 66 4.73 2.36 17.00
C PHE A 66 5.51 2.71 18.24
N GLU A 67 4.82 3.14 19.29
CA GLU A 67 5.49 3.65 20.48
C GLU A 67 6.34 2.57 21.10
N GLY A 68 7.60 2.92 21.43
CA GLY A 68 8.52 1.98 22.02
C GLY A 68 9.13 0.97 21.08
N ARG A 69 8.82 1.05 19.78
CA ARG A 69 9.32 0.10 18.80
C ARG A 69 10.41 0.71 17.95
N PRO A 70 11.46 -0.03 17.61
CA PRO A 70 12.49 0.47 16.69
C PRO A 70 11.93 0.57 15.28
N ARG A 71 12.67 1.29 14.43
CA ARG A 71 12.22 1.54 13.06
C ARG A 71 11.88 0.26 12.31
N VAL A 72 12.72 -0.76 12.43
CA VAL A 72 12.48 -2.02 11.73
C VAL A 72 11.15 -2.63 12.11
N ALA A 73 10.82 -2.60 13.41
CA ALA A 73 9.55 -3.17 13.86
C ALA A 73 8.37 -2.35 13.36
N ARG A 74 8.52 -1.03 13.30
CA ARG A 74 7.45 -0.17 12.79
C ARG A 74 7.21 -0.43 11.31
N HIS A 75 8.26 -0.54 10.52
CA HIS A 75 8.15 -0.83 9.10
C HIS A 75 7.51 -2.20 8.88
N ARG A 76 7.83 -3.16 9.73
CA ARG A 76 7.26 -4.49 9.60
C ARG A 76 5.75 -4.47 9.83
N LEU A 77 5.28 -3.66 10.76
CA LEU A 77 3.84 -3.54 10.98
C LEU A 77 3.14 -3.02 9.73
N VAL A 78 3.77 -2.06 9.03
CA VAL A 78 3.19 -1.53 7.80
C VAL A 78 3.20 -2.59 6.70
N TYR A 79 4.32 -3.28 6.52
CA TYR A 79 4.41 -4.34 5.52
C TYR A 79 3.42 -5.46 5.79
N ASP A 80 3.28 -5.87 7.04
CA ASP A 80 2.35 -6.94 7.39
C ASP A 80 0.91 -6.52 7.08
N ALA A 81 0.57 -5.27 7.34
CA ALA A 81 -0.77 -4.77 7.07
C ALA A 81 -1.08 -4.75 5.58
N LEU A 82 -0.05 -4.60 4.74
CA LEU A 82 -0.22 -4.46 3.29
C LEU A 82 0.26 -5.68 2.53
N GLN A 83 0.47 -6.79 3.21
CA GLN A 83 1.11 -7.97 2.63
C GLN A 83 0.37 -8.48 1.39
N ASP A 84 -0.94 -8.52 1.44
CA ASP A 84 -1.73 -9.01 0.31
C ASP A 84 -1.65 -8.07 -0.89
N PHE A 85 -1.51 -6.76 -0.65
CA PHE A 85 -1.30 -5.82 -1.75
C PHE A 85 0.05 -6.04 -2.42
N MET A 86 1.07 -6.34 -1.62
CA MET A 86 2.39 -6.65 -2.19
C MET A 86 2.30 -7.86 -3.10
N ALA A 87 1.53 -8.86 -2.70
CA ALA A 87 1.35 -10.06 -3.51
C ALA A 87 0.55 -9.79 -4.78
N GLN A 88 -0.23 -8.73 -4.80
CA GLN A 88 -1.12 -8.43 -5.92
C GLN A 88 -0.49 -7.50 -6.96
N GLY A 89 0.71 -7.01 -6.72
CA GLY A 89 1.35 -6.19 -7.74
C GLY A 89 2.05 -4.95 -7.25
N VAL A 90 1.98 -4.62 -5.97
CA VAL A 90 2.78 -3.52 -5.44
C VAL A 90 4.24 -3.99 -5.45
N HIS A 91 5.06 -3.26 -6.19
CA HIS A 91 6.45 -3.66 -6.40
C HIS A 91 7.38 -3.08 -5.35
N ALA A 92 7.11 -1.86 -4.92
CA ALA A 92 7.96 -1.19 -3.95
C ALA A 92 7.10 -0.31 -3.04
N LEU A 93 7.55 -0.22 -1.80
CA LEU A 93 6.85 0.53 -0.78
C LEU A 93 7.87 1.31 0.04
N ALA A 94 7.85 2.64 -0.08
CA ALA A 94 8.72 3.51 0.71
C ALA A 94 7.95 3.90 1.96
N ILE A 95 8.51 3.62 3.12
CA ILE A 95 7.82 3.83 4.39
C ILE A 95 8.59 4.85 5.20
N GLU A 96 7.87 5.84 5.69
CA GLU A 96 8.41 6.85 6.59
C GLU A 96 7.51 6.86 7.83
N THR A 97 8.06 6.49 8.98
CA THR A 97 7.31 6.50 10.23
C THR A 97 7.62 7.79 10.99
N VAL A 98 6.60 8.38 11.54
CA VAL A 98 6.71 9.65 12.25
C VAL A 98 6.14 9.55 13.66
#